data_6af6854693035790fdc2ad46f0eccf32
#
_entry.id   6af6854693035790fdc2ad46f0eccf32
#
_cell.length_a   1.000
_cell.length_b   1.000
_cell.length_c   1.000
_cell.angle_alpha   90.00
_cell.angle_beta   90.00
_cell.angle_gamma   90.00
#
_symmetry.space_group_name_H-M   'P 1'
#
loop_
_entity.id
_entity.type
_entity.pdbx_description
1 polymer ?
#
loop_
_entity_poly.entity_id
_entity_poly.type
_entity_poly.pdbx_seq_one_letter_code
_entity_poly.pdbx_strand_id
1 'polypeptide(L)'
;MIRQDRRGNVTENVVVELKRPTVPLGEEQLSQVKKYMRVIKSDDRFNASNVKWTYFLVGNRYNKNGYIQDEIDGHRALGEPHLVHADRNGNNKIYVLTWSDIFDEFS
;
A
#
# COMPACT_ATOMS: atom_id res chain seq x y z
N MET A 1 -6.62 -4.94 -8.77
CA MET A 1 -7.24 -6.15 -8.17
C MET A 1 -7.66 -5.83 -6.74
N ILE A 2 -8.86 -6.22 -6.37
CA ILE A 2 -9.37 -6.05 -5.02
C ILE A 2 -9.72 -7.42 -4.46
N ARG A 3 -9.24 -7.71 -3.26
CA ARG A 3 -9.56 -8.95 -2.55
C ARG A 3 -10.13 -8.60 -1.18
N GLN A 4 -11.16 -9.32 -0.76
CA GLN A 4 -11.75 -9.20 0.56
C GLN A 4 -11.52 -10.48 1.36
N ASP A 5 -11.11 -10.31 2.60
CA ASP A 5 -10.94 -11.41 3.53
C ASP A 5 -11.59 -11.03 4.87
N ARG A 6 -12.14 -12.02 5.57
CA ARG A 6 -12.83 -11.76 6.83
C ARG A 6 -12.31 -12.71 7.91
N ARG A 7 -11.82 -12.13 9.00
CA ARG A 7 -11.33 -12.90 10.16
C ARG A 7 -12.06 -12.43 11.40
N GLY A 8 -12.91 -13.30 11.94
CA GLY A 8 -13.76 -12.94 13.06
C GLY A 8 -14.70 -11.81 12.68
N ASN A 9 -14.61 -10.69 13.42
CA ASN A 9 -15.43 -9.50 13.17
C ASN A 9 -14.72 -8.44 12.32
N VAL A 10 -13.52 -8.73 11.82
CA VAL A 10 -12.74 -7.78 11.02
C VAL A 10 -12.78 -8.19 9.56
N THR A 11 -13.13 -7.24 8.69
CA THR A 11 -13.06 -7.39 7.26
C THR A 11 -11.80 -6.69 6.74
N GLU A 12 -10.96 -7.41 6.02
CA GLU A 12 -9.75 -6.86 5.39
C GLU A 12 -9.94 -6.83 3.88
N ASN A 13 -9.75 -5.67 3.29
CA ASN A 13 -9.78 -5.47 1.85
C ASN A 13 -8.37 -5.16 1.37
N VAL A 14 -7.97 -5.81 0.28
CA VAL A 14 -6.65 -5.62 -0.32
C VAL A 14 -6.82 -5.09 -1.74
N VAL A 15 -6.16 -3.98 -2.03
CA VAL A 15 -6.12 -3.38 -3.37
C VAL A 15 -4.70 -3.48 -3.87
N VAL A 16 -4.52 -4.04 -5.06
CA VAL A 16 -3.20 -4.15 -5.69
C VAL A 16 -3.21 -3.32 -6.98
N GLU A 17 -2.31 -2.33 -7.03
CA GLU A 17 -2.08 -1.52 -8.23
C GLU A 17 -0.77 -1.95 -8.86
N LEU A 18 -0.86 -2.59 -10.03
CA LEU A 18 0.30 -3.06 -10.77
C LEU A 18 0.72 -2.03 -11.82
N LYS A 19 1.99 -1.65 -11.81
CA LYS A 19 2.56 -0.76 -12.81
C LYS A 19 3.39 -1.54 -13.81
N ARG A 20 3.42 -1.04 -15.06
CA ARG A 20 4.22 -1.65 -16.13
C ARG A 20 5.70 -1.65 -15.76
N PRO A 21 6.49 -2.65 -16.20
CA PRO A 21 7.91 -2.72 -15.88
C PRO A 21 8.73 -1.50 -16.31
N THR A 22 8.27 -0.77 -17.34
CA THR A 22 8.93 0.43 -17.83
C THR A 22 8.66 1.67 -17.00
N VAL A 23 7.68 1.63 -16.10
CA VAL A 23 7.31 2.78 -15.27
C VAL A 23 8.01 2.67 -13.91
N PRO A 24 8.97 3.55 -13.61
CA PRO A 24 9.57 3.58 -12.29
C PRO A 24 8.55 4.07 -11.26
N LEU A 25 8.57 3.49 -10.08
CA LEU A 25 7.71 3.92 -8.99
C LEU A 25 8.27 5.21 -8.37
N GLY A 26 7.41 6.20 -8.18
CA GLY A 26 7.80 7.48 -7.64
C GLY A 26 6.61 8.19 -7.01
N GLU A 27 6.80 9.49 -6.77
CA GLU A 27 5.77 10.31 -6.13
C GLU A 27 4.44 10.28 -6.89
N GLU A 28 4.47 10.35 -8.21
CA GLU A 28 3.26 10.35 -9.03
C GLU A 28 2.45 9.07 -8.83
N GLN A 29 3.11 7.92 -8.88
CA GLN A 29 2.46 6.62 -8.75
C GLN A 29 1.88 6.44 -7.33
N LEU A 30 2.62 6.84 -6.31
CA LEU A 30 2.14 6.77 -4.94
C LEU A 30 0.99 7.76 -4.70
N SER A 31 1.04 8.94 -5.29
CA SER A 31 -0.04 9.93 -5.21
C SER A 31 -1.34 9.41 -5.79
N GLN A 32 -1.27 8.64 -6.88
CA GLN A 32 -2.45 8.00 -7.47
C GLN A 32 -3.10 7.02 -6.50
N VAL A 33 -2.30 6.20 -5.82
CA VAL A 33 -2.81 5.26 -4.81
C VAL A 33 -3.42 6.00 -3.63
N LYS A 34 -2.78 7.08 -3.18
CA LYS A 34 -3.31 7.91 -2.09
C LYS A 34 -4.65 8.56 -2.45
N LYS A 35 -4.81 9.00 -3.70
CA LYS A 35 -6.10 9.52 -4.18
C LYS A 35 -7.18 8.45 -4.15
N TYR A 36 -6.84 7.25 -4.61
CA TYR A 36 -7.75 6.11 -4.57
C TYR A 36 -8.21 5.82 -3.15
N MET A 37 -7.26 5.77 -2.24
CA MET A 37 -7.52 5.56 -0.82
C MET A 37 -8.47 6.64 -0.26
N ARG A 38 -8.24 7.91 -0.60
CA ARG A 38 -9.09 9.01 -0.13
C ARG A 38 -10.51 8.90 -0.63
N VAL A 39 -10.71 8.50 -1.88
CA VAL A 39 -12.05 8.27 -2.45
C VAL A 39 -12.76 7.16 -1.69
N ILE A 40 -12.08 6.05 -1.44
CA ILE A 40 -12.65 4.93 -0.70
C ILE A 40 -12.96 5.35 0.75
N LYS A 41 -12.04 6.07 1.40
CA LYS A 41 -12.25 6.54 2.78
C LYS A 41 -13.44 7.50 2.91
N SER A 42 -13.75 8.24 1.86
CA SER A 42 -14.86 9.20 1.88
C SER A 42 -16.24 8.54 1.77
N ASP A 43 -16.30 7.27 1.47
CA ASP A 43 -17.56 6.54 1.30
C ASP A 43 -17.83 5.66 2.52
N ASP A 44 -18.84 6.04 3.28
CA ASP A 44 -19.20 5.35 4.54
C ASP A 44 -19.56 3.88 4.32
N ARG A 45 -20.01 3.51 3.12
CA ARG A 45 -20.32 2.11 2.80
C ARG A 45 -19.10 1.19 2.91
N PHE A 46 -17.89 1.75 2.77
CA PHE A 46 -16.63 0.99 2.79
C PHE A 46 -15.85 1.14 4.08
N ASN A 47 -16.35 1.89 5.07
CA ASN A 47 -15.55 2.33 6.21
C ASN A 47 -16.21 2.11 7.57
N ALA A 48 -16.81 0.95 7.76
CA ALA A 48 -17.24 0.55 9.10
C ALA A 48 -16.02 0.40 10.02
N SER A 49 -16.21 0.52 11.32
CA SER A 49 -15.12 0.50 12.32
C SER A 49 -14.30 -0.80 12.31
N ASN A 50 -14.89 -1.88 11.79
CA ASN A 50 -14.24 -3.18 11.70
C ASN A 50 -13.69 -3.50 10.32
N VAL A 51 -13.52 -2.49 9.46
CA VAL A 51 -13.00 -2.67 8.10
C VAL A 51 -11.59 -2.11 8.01
N LYS A 52 -10.67 -2.89 7.47
CA LYS A 52 -9.29 -2.48 7.19
C LYS A 52 -9.03 -2.53 5.71
N TRP A 53 -8.27 -1.56 5.22
CA TRP A 53 -7.87 -1.46 3.82
C TRP A 53 -6.36 -1.47 3.70
N THR A 54 -5.84 -2.35 2.87
CA THR A 54 -4.41 -2.43 2.57
C THR A 54 -4.22 -2.26 1.07
N TYR A 55 -3.33 -1.34 0.70
CA TYR A 55 -3.03 -1.01 -0.67
C TYR A 55 -1.59 -1.39 -0.98
N PHE A 56 -1.37 -2.12 -2.07
CA PHE A 56 -0.04 -2.46 -2.55
C PHE A 56 0.20 -1.79 -3.90
N LEU A 57 1.22 -0.95 -3.96
CA LEU A 57 1.74 -0.43 -5.20
C LEU A 57 2.90 -1.32 -5.62
N VAL A 58 2.76 -2.02 -6.75
CA VAL A 58 3.74 -3.00 -7.21
C VAL A 58 4.29 -2.57 -8.56
N GLY A 59 5.60 -2.59 -8.68
CA GLY A 59 6.30 -2.27 -9.91
C GLY A 59 7.66 -2.93 -10.00
N ASN A 60 8.42 -2.52 -11.00
CA ASN A 60 9.71 -3.14 -11.28
C ASN A 60 10.84 -2.53 -10.46
N ARG A 61 10.83 -1.21 -10.29
CA ARG A 61 11.93 -0.51 -9.61
C ARG A 61 11.49 0.86 -9.08
N TYR A 62 12.26 1.36 -8.14
CA TYR A 62 12.20 2.75 -7.72
C TYR A 62 13.62 3.25 -7.43
N ASN A 63 13.80 4.58 -7.42
CA ASN A 63 15.09 5.19 -7.11
C ASN A 63 15.41 5.01 -5.62
N LYS A 64 16.51 4.34 -5.31
CA LYS A 64 16.94 4.07 -3.93
C LYS A 64 17.33 5.33 -3.14
N ASN A 65 17.52 6.46 -3.84
CA ASN A 65 17.80 7.76 -3.23
C ASN A 65 16.65 8.76 -3.46
N GLY A 66 15.47 8.27 -3.82
CA GLY A 66 14.35 9.10 -4.20
C GLY A 66 13.18 9.04 -3.22
N TYR A 67 12.04 9.51 -3.71
CA TYR A 67 10.83 9.73 -2.92
C TYR A 67 10.33 8.46 -2.22
N ILE A 68 10.25 7.35 -2.92
CA ILE A 68 9.72 6.10 -2.35
C ILE A 68 10.59 5.63 -1.20
N GLN A 69 11.92 5.65 -1.38
CA GLN A 69 12.84 5.23 -0.33
C GLN A 69 12.72 6.13 0.91
N ASP A 70 12.55 7.44 0.71
CA ASP A 70 12.36 8.37 1.82
C ASP A 70 11.07 8.06 2.60
N GLU A 71 10.01 7.74 1.90
CA GLU A 71 8.74 7.36 2.54
C GLU A 71 8.87 6.04 3.33
N ILE A 72 9.57 5.06 2.77
CA ILE A 72 9.84 3.79 3.46
C ILE A 72 10.66 4.05 4.73
N ASP A 73 11.71 4.86 4.61
CA ASP A 73 12.58 5.19 5.75
C ASP A 73 11.82 5.94 6.84
N GLY A 74 10.93 6.83 6.44
CA GLY A 74 10.09 7.60 7.36
C GLY A 74 9.11 6.75 8.17
N HIS A 75 8.77 5.56 7.68
CA HIS A 75 7.84 4.65 8.36
C HIS A 75 8.52 3.44 8.99
N ARG A 76 9.85 3.40 8.96
CA ARG A 76 10.63 2.25 9.46
C ARG A 76 10.37 1.95 10.94
N ALA A 77 10.14 2.98 11.73
CA ALA A 77 9.89 2.82 13.17
C ALA A 77 8.61 2.04 13.49
N LEU A 78 7.69 1.90 12.53
CA LEU A 78 6.48 1.11 12.69
C LEU A 78 6.73 -0.39 12.56
N GLY A 79 7.95 -0.80 12.17
CA GLY A 79 8.35 -2.20 12.15
C GLY A 79 7.83 -3.02 10.97
N GLU A 80 7.15 -2.40 10.01
CA GLU A 80 6.63 -3.08 8.83
C GLU A 80 7.46 -2.69 7.60
N PRO A 81 8.12 -3.67 6.94
CA PRO A 81 8.92 -3.38 5.75
C PRO A 81 8.04 -2.89 4.61
N HIS A 82 8.57 -1.98 3.81
CA HIS A 82 7.93 -1.42 2.61
C HIS A 82 6.71 -0.54 2.87
N LEU A 83 6.37 -0.27 4.13
CA LEU A 83 5.26 0.61 4.48
C LEU A 83 5.59 2.05 4.12
N VAL A 84 4.69 2.72 3.39
CA VAL A 84 4.85 4.12 2.99
C VAL A 84 3.72 5.02 3.51
N HIS A 85 2.68 4.44 4.07
CA HIS A 85 1.60 5.19 4.69
C HIS A 85 0.84 4.31 5.67
N ALA A 86 0.46 4.87 6.81
CA ALA A 86 -0.45 4.23 7.75
C ALA A 86 -1.28 5.31 8.44
N ASP A 87 -2.59 5.10 8.49
CA ASP A 87 -3.46 5.94 9.28
C ASP A 87 -3.19 5.70 10.78
N ARG A 88 -3.55 6.68 11.60
CA ARG A 88 -3.36 6.64 13.04
C ARG A 88 -3.96 5.40 13.71
N ASN A 89 -5.15 4.97 13.23
CA ASN A 89 -5.85 3.79 13.74
C ASN A 89 -5.39 2.47 13.09
N GLY A 90 -4.50 2.55 12.09
CA GLY A 90 -4.02 1.37 11.37
C GLY A 90 -5.02 0.75 10.39
N ASN A 91 -6.14 1.41 10.13
CA ASN A 91 -7.18 0.85 9.26
C ASN A 91 -6.92 1.05 7.77
N ASN A 92 -5.99 1.93 7.41
CA ASN A 92 -5.59 2.15 6.02
C ASN A 92 -4.07 2.17 5.95
N LYS A 93 -3.51 1.28 5.17
CA LYS A 93 -2.06 1.19 4.98
C LYS A 93 -1.72 1.06 3.50
N ILE A 94 -0.60 1.66 3.11
CA ILE A 94 -0.07 1.54 1.76
C ILE A 94 1.35 1.00 1.84
N TYR A 95 1.64 -0.02 1.05
CA TYR A 95 2.96 -0.61 0.89
C TYR A 95 3.43 -0.44 -0.55
N VAL A 96 4.72 -0.27 -0.74
CA VAL A 96 5.35 -0.31 -2.06
C VAL A 96 6.25 -1.53 -2.14
N LEU A 97 6.04 -2.36 -3.15
CA LEU A 97 6.81 -3.57 -3.39
C LEU A 97 7.35 -3.57 -4.81
N THR A 98 8.58 -4.03 -4.98
CA THR A 98 9.06 -4.43 -6.30
C THR A 98 8.80 -5.91 -6.51
N TRP A 99 8.87 -6.36 -7.76
CA TRP A 99 8.77 -7.79 -8.04
C TRP A 99 9.89 -8.57 -7.36
N SER A 100 11.09 -7.98 -7.25
CA SER A 100 12.20 -8.59 -6.49
C SER A 100 11.83 -8.80 -5.02
N ASP A 101 11.19 -7.81 -4.39
CA ASP A 101 10.75 -7.95 -3.00
C ASP A 101 9.79 -9.11 -2.83
N ILE A 102 8.85 -9.25 -3.77
CA ILE A 102 7.85 -10.33 -3.74
C ILE A 102 8.53 -11.69 -3.90
N PHE A 103 9.44 -11.82 -4.88
CA PHE A 103 10.14 -13.08 -5.12
C PHE A 103 11.05 -13.46 -3.96
N ASP A 104 11.72 -12.49 -3.33
CA ASP A 104 12.60 -12.76 -2.19
C ASP A 104 11.83 -13.31 -1.00
N GLU A 105 10.60 -12.83 -0.79
CA GLU A 105 9.77 -13.27 0.32
C GLU A 105 9.28 -14.71 0.15
N PHE A 106 9.13 -15.17 -1.09
CA PHE A 106 8.60 -16.50 -1.40
C PHE A 106 9.65 -17.49 -1.88
N SER A 107 10.92 -17.14 -1.87
CA SER A 107 12.00 -18.04 -2.30
C SER A 107 12.58 -18.87 -1.17
#